data_13dfba160cf1d1b2dcfdb0efa1705f8b
#
_entry.id   13dfba160cf1d1b2dcfdb0efa1705f8b
#
_cell.length_a   1.000
_cell.length_b   1.000
_cell.length_c   1.000
_cell.angle_alpha   90.00
_cell.angle_beta   90.00
_cell.angle_gamma   90.00
#
_symmetry.space_group_name_H-M   'P 1'
#
loop_
_entity.id
_entity.type
_entity.pdbx_description
1 polymer ?
#
loop_
_entity_poly.entity_id
_entity_poly.type
_entity_poly.pdbx_seq_one_letter_code
_entity_poly.pdbx_strand_id
1 'polypeptide(L)'
;MAVALWAWRPVGSRLAALGLLGLWLIGGGILLGHEAFYTRLDVAGARTLSPDALAAAAGIDGLHIFWVNPEEAAAAVRQRFPSLESAEVRCRWPALCTLFVVEGQAPWEWISGDLRLILDGEGRVIEGGTVQARRRLEVHGLPPPTPGQRVDPGLWARMQELSQAFP
;
A
#
# COMPACT_ATOMS: atom_id res chain seq x y z
N MET A 1 13.53 22.61 -75.75
CA MET A 1 14.62 22.13 -74.87
C MET A 1 14.15 22.35 -73.44
N ALA A 2 13.56 21.34 -72.80
CA ALA A 2 13.20 21.37 -71.42
C ALA A 2 14.01 20.21 -70.75
N VAL A 3 15.18 20.56 -70.22
CA VAL A 3 16.06 19.61 -69.61
C VAL A 3 15.76 19.50 -68.11
N ALA A 4 15.29 18.35 -67.76
CA ALA A 4 15.46 17.62 -66.50
C ALA A 4 16.22 18.34 -65.37
N LEU A 5 15.52 19.06 -64.52
CA LEU A 5 15.94 19.42 -63.17
C LEU A 5 15.36 18.47 -62.11
N TRP A 6 15.41 17.18 -62.41
CA TRP A 6 14.82 16.17 -61.51
C TRP A 6 15.84 15.15 -61.07
N ALA A 7 16.90 15.55 -60.43
CA ALA A 7 17.74 14.58 -59.73
C ALA A 7 18.83 15.26 -58.89
N TRP A 8 18.53 15.81 -57.75
CA TRP A 8 19.48 15.85 -56.64
C TRP A 8 18.74 16.23 -55.36
N ARG A 9 17.85 15.33 -54.94
CA ARG A 9 17.45 15.35 -53.53
C ARG A 9 18.56 14.68 -52.73
N PRO A 10 19.35 15.39 -51.94
CA PRO A 10 20.43 14.82 -51.18
C PRO A 10 19.85 13.73 -50.26
N VAL A 11 20.46 12.56 -50.25
CA VAL A 11 20.11 11.41 -49.40
C VAL A 11 19.98 11.85 -47.95
N GLY A 12 20.76 12.87 -47.54
CA GLY A 12 20.68 13.47 -46.22
C GLY A 12 19.30 14.09 -45.87
N SER A 13 18.54 14.61 -46.88
CA SER A 13 17.21 15.17 -46.58
C SER A 13 16.18 14.09 -46.24
N ARG A 14 16.31 12.91 -46.80
CA ARG A 14 15.43 11.75 -46.51
C ARG A 14 15.75 11.17 -45.12
N LEU A 15 17.04 11.06 -44.77
CA LEU A 15 17.44 10.64 -43.43
C LEU A 15 17.04 11.64 -42.34
N ALA A 16 17.15 12.94 -42.64
CA ALA A 16 16.69 13.99 -41.73
C ALA A 16 15.15 13.95 -41.53
N ALA A 17 14.40 13.75 -42.64
CA ALA A 17 12.95 13.61 -42.58
C ALA A 17 12.50 12.38 -41.79
N LEU A 18 13.17 11.25 -41.96
CA LEU A 18 12.89 10.03 -41.17
C LEU A 18 13.27 10.21 -39.71
N GLY A 19 14.37 10.90 -39.39
CA GLY A 19 14.75 11.24 -38.03
C GLY A 19 13.73 12.15 -37.32
N LEU A 20 13.28 13.18 -38.06
CA LEU A 20 12.21 14.08 -37.52
C LEU A 20 10.88 13.36 -37.32
N LEU A 21 10.50 12.48 -38.25
CA LEU A 21 9.30 11.67 -38.13
C LEU A 21 9.39 10.72 -36.93
N GLY A 22 10.54 10.07 -36.74
CA GLY A 22 10.81 9.21 -35.60
C GLY A 22 10.73 9.98 -34.27
N LEU A 23 11.35 11.16 -34.22
CA LEU A 23 11.29 12.03 -33.05
C LEU A 23 9.85 12.50 -32.75
N TRP A 24 9.07 12.81 -33.79
CA TRP A 24 7.68 13.21 -33.67
C TRP A 24 6.78 12.08 -33.18
N LEU A 25 7.00 10.85 -33.69
CA LEU A 25 6.27 9.66 -33.23
C LEU A 25 6.61 9.30 -31.77
N ILE A 26 7.88 9.40 -31.39
CA ILE A 26 8.29 9.17 -29.99
C ILE A 26 7.72 10.25 -29.09
N GLY A 27 7.86 11.55 -29.45
CA GLY A 27 7.32 12.65 -28.69
C GLY A 27 5.80 12.62 -28.59
N GLY A 28 5.12 12.34 -29.71
CA GLY A 28 3.66 12.18 -29.74
C GLY A 28 3.20 10.97 -28.92
N GLY A 29 3.93 9.86 -28.98
CA GLY A 29 3.65 8.68 -28.17
C GLY A 29 3.77 8.94 -26.66
N ILE A 30 4.79 9.70 -26.26
CA ILE A 30 4.96 10.11 -24.85
C ILE A 30 3.83 11.04 -24.43
N LEU A 31 3.45 12.03 -25.25
CA LEU A 31 2.40 13.00 -24.93
C LEU A 31 1.01 12.35 -24.87
N LEU A 32 0.70 11.41 -25.77
CA LEU A 32 -0.58 10.73 -25.81
C LEU A 32 -0.69 9.60 -24.79
N GLY A 33 0.44 8.99 -24.42
CA GLY A 33 0.50 7.86 -23.50
C GLY A 33 0.79 8.25 -22.04
N HIS A 34 0.98 9.54 -21.74
CA HIS A 34 1.42 9.94 -20.41
C HIS A 34 0.42 9.57 -19.31
N GLU A 35 -0.89 9.57 -19.59
CA GLU A 35 -1.92 9.14 -18.64
C GLU A 35 -1.82 7.65 -18.28
N ALA A 36 -1.28 6.83 -19.17
CA ALA A 36 -1.07 5.41 -18.92
C ALA A 36 0.03 5.14 -17.86
N PHE A 37 0.82 6.14 -17.52
CA PHE A 37 1.91 6.04 -16.55
C PHE A 37 1.55 6.55 -15.15
N TYR A 38 0.31 7.02 -14.95
CA TYR A 38 -0.20 7.35 -13.63
C TYR A 38 -0.68 6.08 -12.94
N THR A 39 -0.16 5.86 -11.75
CA THR A 39 -0.42 4.63 -10.98
C THR A 39 -1.87 4.52 -10.57
N ARG A 40 -2.38 3.30 -10.71
CA ARG A 40 -3.60 2.83 -10.06
C ARG A 40 -3.20 1.83 -9.00
N LEU A 41 -3.63 2.09 -7.79
CA LEU A 41 -3.31 1.23 -6.66
C LEU A 41 -4.49 0.34 -6.31
N ASP A 42 -4.31 -0.96 -6.52
CA ASP A 42 -5.23 -1.98 -6.02
C ASP A 42 -4.76 -2.49 -4.65
N VAL A 43 -5.70 -2.80 -3.76
CA VAL A 43 -5.41 -3.34 -2.44
C VAL A 43 -5.89 -4.78 -2.36
N ALA A 44 -5.00 -5.69 -1.99
CA ALA A 44 -5.27 -7.11 -1.83
C ALA A 44 -4.94 -7.60 -0.43
N GLY A 45 -5.81 -8.45 0.13
CA GLY A 45 -5.59 -9.05 1.45
C GLY A 45 -6.27 -8.32 2.61
N ALA A 46 -6.81 -7.12 2.39
CA ALA A 46 -7.59 -6.40 3.40
C ALA A 46 -8.91 -7.14 3.70
N ARG A 47 -9.19 -7.33 4.99
CA ARG A 47 -10.41 -8.01 5.48
C ARG A 47 -11.22 -7.13 6.43
N THR A 48 -10.53 -6.44 7.34
CA THR A 48 -11.12 -5.58 8.35
C THR A 48 -10.79 -4.11 8.13
N LEU A 49 -9.64 -3.83 7.51
CA LEU A 49 -9.22 -2.48 7.17
C LEU A 49 -9.85 -2.03 5.85
N SER A 50 -10.21 -0.75 5.78
CA SER A 50 -10.72 -0.17 4.54
C SER A 50 -9.63 -0.12 3.47
N PRO A 51 -9.86 -0.67 2.26
CA PRO A 51 -8.92 -0.57 1.15
C PRO A 51 -8.58 0.88 0.79
N ASP A 52 -9.56 1.78 0.86
CA ASP A 52 -9.36 3.21 0.57
C ASP A 52 -8.44 3.88 1.59
N ALA A 53 -8.57 3.51 2.89
CA ALA A 53 -7.70 4.03 3.93
C ALA A 53 -6.26 3.53 3.78
N LEU A 54 -6.08 2.27 3.35
CA LEU A 54 -4.78 1.67 3.05
C LEU A 54 -4.14 2.33 1.82
N ALA A 55 -4.91 2.55 0.75
CA ALA A 55 -4.45 3.23 -0.46
C ALA A 55 -4.06 4.68 -0.17
N ALA A 56 -4.86 5.40 0.62
CA ALA A 56 -4.53 6.75 1.05
C ALA A 56 -3.24 6.82 1.89
N ALA A 57 -2.99 5.83 2.73
CA ALA A 57 -1.75 5.75 3.52
C ALA A 57 -0.52 5.42 2.67
N ALA A 58 -0.67 4.63 1.61
CA ALA A 58 0.39 4.35 0.66
C ALA A 58 0.81 5.59 -0.13
N GLY A 59 -0.15 6.50 -0.41
CA GLY A 59 0.11 7.81 -1.02
C GLY A 59 0.66 7.77 -2.44
N ILE A 60 0.53 6.65 -3.15
CA ILE A 60 1.08 6.46 -4.50
C ILE A 60 0.03 6.44 -5.60
N ASP A 61 -1.26 6.42 -5.24
CA ASP A 61 -2.34 6.44 -6.23
C ASP A 61 -2.35 7.78 -6.97
N GLY A 62 -2.40 7.72 -8.29
CA GLY A 62 -2.33 8.90 -9.15
C GLY A 62 -0.93 9.52 -9.29
N LEU A 63 0.13 8.94 -8.73
CA LEU A 63 1.50 9.36 -8.99
C LEU A 63 2.02 8.76 -10.29
N HIS A 64 2.91 9.46 -10.96
CA HIS A 64 3.60 8.90 -12.13
C HIS A 64 4.53 7.77 -11.70
N ILE A 65 4.51 6.62 -12.39
CA ILE A 65 5.22 5.39 -12.00
C ILE A 65 6.71 5.58 -11.70
N PHE A 66 7.39 6.52 -12.36
CA PHE A 66 8.80 6.81 -12.12
C PHE A 66 9.10 7.48 -10.76
N TRP A 67 8.07 8.05 -10.11
CA TRP A 67 8.19 8.68 -8.79
C TRP A 67 7.72 7.78 -7.66
N VAL A 68 7.23 6.57 -8.00
CA VAL A 68 6.76 5.62 -7.00
C VAL A 68 7.94 4.87 -6.41
N ASN A 69 8.07 4.95 -5.09
CA ASN A 69 8.95 4.08 -4.32
C ASN A 69 8.10 3.04 -3.56
N PRO A 70 8.05 1.78 -4.03
CA PRO A 70 7.21 0.76 -3.41
C PRO A 70 7.56 0.48 -1.94
N GLU A 71 8.84 0.56 -1.59
CA GLU A 71 9.31 0.28 -0.22
C GLU A 71 8.87 1.39 0.75
N GLU A 72 8.97 2.65 0.35
CA GLU A 72 8.51 3.79 1.15
C GLU A 72 6.99 3.75 1.32
N ALA A 73 6.24 3.45 0.26
CA ALA A 73 4.79 3.30 0.33
C ALA A 73 4.39 2.18 1.30
N ALA A 74 5.04 1.01 1.22
CA ALA A 74 4.79 -0.09 2.14
C ALA A 74 5.18 0.26 3.59
N ALA A 75 6.26 1.01 3.79
CA ALA A 75 6.67 1.48 5.11
C ALA A 75 5.66 2.47 5.71
N ALA A 76 5.15 3.43 4.90
CA ALA A 76 4.13 4.38 5.32
C ALA A 76 2.84 3.67 5.76
N VAL A 77 2.42 2.64 5.02
CA VAL A 77 1.26 1.81 5.39
C VAL A 77 1.49 1.11 6.72
N ARG A 78 2.66 0.46 6.93
CA ARG A 78 2.97 -0.21 8.20
C ARG A 78 3.04 0.76 9.39
N GLN A 79 3.56 1.96 9.18
CA GLN A 79 3.58 2.98 10.23
C GLN A 79 2.18 3.45 10.61
N ARG A 80 1.30 3.60 9.61
CA ARG A 80 -0.08 4.07 9.84
C ARG A 80 -0.97 2.99 10.42
N PHE A 81 -0.71 1.72 10.08
CA PHE A 81 -1.51 0.56 10.50
C PHE A 81 -0.62 -0.50 11.19
N PRO A 82 -0.29 -0.31 12.48
CA PRO A 82 0.55 -1.26 13.22
C PRO A 82 -0.08 -2.66 13.39
N SER A 83 -1.38 -2.78 13.13
CA SER A 83 -2.11 -4.06 13.14
C SER A 83 -1.82 -4.95 11.95
N LEU A 84 -1.09 -4.45 10.95
CA LEU A 84 -0.64 -5.26 9.81
C LEU A 84 0.59 -6.08 10.19
N GLU A 85 0.54 -7.37 9.92
CA GLU A 85 1.69 -8.26 10.01
C GLU A 85 2.70 -7.95 8.91
N SER A 86 2.19 -7.72 7.70
CA SER A 86 3.02 -7.31 6.57
C SER A 86 2.28 -6.42 5.59
N ALA A 87 3.02 -5.56 4.92
CA ALA A 87 2.56 -4.78 3.78
C ALA A 87 3.68 -4.76 2.73
N GLU A 88 3.33 -5.05 1.49
CA GLU A 88 4.22 -5.07 0.34
C GLU A 88 3.54 -4.43 -0.86
N VAL A 89 4.25 -3.53 -1.54
CA VAL A 89 3.77 -2.91 -2.79
C VAL A 89 4.52 -3.50 -3.96
N ARG A 90 3.79 -3.99 -4.94
CA ARG A 90 4.34 -4.48 -6.21
C ARG A 90 3.75 -3.70 -7.36
N CYS A 91 4.61 -3.13 -8.19
CA CYS A 91 4.20 -2.38 -9.37
C CYS A 91 4.55 -3.14 -10.64
N ARG A 92 3.64 -3.11 -11.61
CA ARG A 92 3.80 -3.64 -12.97
C ARG A 92 3.66 -2.52 -13.97
N TRP A 93 4.49 -2.57 -14.99
CA TRP A 93 4.38 -1.67 -16.12
C TRP A 93 3.04 -1.82 -16.87
N PRO A 94 2.42 -0.75 -17.37
CA PRO A 94 2.91 0.64 -17.34
C PRO A 94 2.70 1.36 -16.00
N ALA A 95 1.64 1.10 -15.21
CA ALA A 95 1.35 1.83 -13.97
C ALA A 95 0.36 1.12 -13.03
N LEU A 96 0.37 -0.20 -13.02
CA LEU A 96 -0.47 -0.98 -12.11
C LEU A 96 0.32 -1.35 -10.87
N CYS A 97 -0.05 -0.81 -9.72
CA CYS A 97 0.51 -1.16 -8.43
C CYS A 97 -0.51 -1.94 -7.60
N THR A 98 -0.05 -2.94 -6.88
CA THR A 98 -0.88 -3.69 -5.94
C THR A 98 -0.23 -3.65 -4.57
N LEU A 99 -0.97 -3.19 -3.59
CA LEU A 99 -0.61 -3.26 -2.18
C LEU A 99 -1.13 -4.59 -1.61
N PHE A 100 -0.23 -5.49 -1.31
CA PHE A 100 -0.53 -6.73 -0.60
C PHE A 100 -0.40 -6.48 0.89
N VAL A 101 -1.47 -6.74 1.63
CA VAL A 101 -1.47 -6.62 3.09
C VAL A 101 -1.83 -7.96 3.71
N VAL A 102 -1.13 -8.27 4.80
CA VAL A 102 -1.51 -9.36 5.70
C VAL A 102 -1.90 -8.70 7.01
N GLU A 103 -3.17 -8.78 7.33
CA GLU A 103 -3.66 -8.33 8.62
C GLU A 103 -3.22 -9.33 9.68
N GLY A 104 -2.62 -8.81 10.75
CA GLY A 104 -2.26 -9.62 11.92
C GLY A 104 -3.49 -10.29 12.54
N GLN A 105 -3.26 -11.11 13.54
CA GLN A 105 -4.36 -11.72 14.29
C GLN A 105 -5.31 -10.64 14.77
N ALA A 106 -6.62 -10.90 14.65
CA ALA A 106 -7.64 -9.95 15.03
C ALA A 106 -7.36 -9.38 16.42
N PRO A 107 -7.36 -8.07 16.57
CA PRO A 107 -7.02 -7.44 17.84
C PRO A 107 -7.99 -7.88 18.93
N TRP A 108 -7.49 -7.89 20.15
CA TRP A 108 -8.27 -8.20 21.33
C TRP A 108 -8.81 -6.92 21.93
N GLU A 109 -10.06 -6.92 22.37
CA GLU A 109 -10.62 -5.86 23.17
C GLU A 109 -10.45 -6.22 24.65
N TRP A 110 -9.62 -5.48 25.36
CA TRP A 110 -9.50 -5.57 26.81
C TRP A 110 -10.53 -4.64 27.45
N ILE A 111 -11.39 -5.18 28.27
CA ILE A 111 -12.42 -4.43 28.99
C ILE A 111 -12.14 -4.54 30.48
N SER A 112 -11.95 -3.39 31.15
CA SER A 112 -11.80 -3.31 32.59
C SER A 112 -12.68 -2.17 33.13
N GLY A 113 -13.87 -2.51 33.61
CA GLY A 113 -14.91 -1.53 33.94
C GLY A 113 -15.35 -0.73 32.72
N ASP A 114 -15.24 0.59 32.78
CA ASP A 114 -15.57 1.48 31.66
C ASP A 114 -14.44 1.66 30.65
N LEU A 115 -13.23 1.16 30.96
CA LEU A 115 -12.07 1.29 30.10
C LEU A 115 -12.02 0.19 29.05
N ARG A 116 -11.88 0.59 27.80
CA ARG A 116 -11.70 -0.30 26.65
C ARG A 116 -10.36 -0.01 25.99
N LEU A 117 -9.53 -1.03 25.90
CA LEU A 117 -8.24 -0.96 25.22
C LEU A 117 -8.18 -2.00 24.12
N ILE A 118 -7.47 -1.68 23.06
CA ILE A 118 -7.25 -2.62 21.96
C ILE A 118 -5.81 -3.13 22.05
N LEU A 119 -5.67 -4.45 22.01
CA LEU A 119 -4.37 -5.12 22.03
C LEU A 119 -4.10 -5.76 20.67
N ASP A 120 -2.87 -5.70 20.22
CA ASP A 120 -2.41 -6.42 19.03
C ASP A 120 -2.23 -7.93 19.29
N GLY A 121 -1.82 -8.68 18.25
CA GLY A 121 -1.54 -10.12 18.36
C GLY A 121 -0.41 -10.46 19.34
N GLU A 122 0.40 -9.48 19.74
CA GLU A 122 1.50 -9.61 20.70
C GLU A 122 1.14 -9.15 22.12
N GLY A 123 -0.09 -8.69 22.33
CA GLY A 123 -0.55 -8.19 23.63
C GLY A 123 -0.09 -6.78 23.96
N ARG A 124 0.26 -5.95 22.98
CA ARG A 124 0.54 -4.53 23.17
C ARG A 124 -0.72 -3.69 23.04
N VAL A 125 -0.86 -2.68 23.86
CA VAL A 125 -1.94 -1.71 23.74
C VAL A 125 -1.72 -0.83 22.53
N ILE A 126 -2.67 -0.86 21.59
CA ILE A 126 -2.70 0.02 20.42
C ILE A 126 -3.46 1.29 20.79
N GLU A 127 -2.82 2.45 20.64
CA GLU A 127 -3.51 3.73 20.78
C GLU A 127 -4.39 4.01 19.54
N GLY A 128 -5.66 4.32 19.81
CA GLY A 128 -6.53 5.07 18.92
C GLY A 128 -6.86 4.42 17.58
N GLY A 129 -7.77 3.45 17.59
CA GLY A 129 -8.42 3.00 16.37
C GLY A 129 -9.79 2.43 16.66
N THR A 130 -10.78 2.77 15.85
CA THR A 130 -12.05 2.05 15.74
C THR A 130 -11.80 0.69 15.06
N VAL A 131 -10.96 -0.13 15.66
CA VAL A 131 -10.71 -1.48 15.17
C VAL A 131 -11.81 -2.36 15.76
N GLN A 132 -12.58 -3.04 14.91
CA GLN A 132 -13.54 -4.03 15.39
C GLN A 132 -12.75 -5.25 15.90
N ALA A 133 -12.56 -5.29 17.21
CA ALA A 133 -11.99 -6.44 17.87
C ALA A 133 -12.93 -7.63 17.74
N ARG A 134 -12.45 -8.74 17.21
CA ARG A 134 -13.23 -9.98 17.12
C ARG A 134 -13.26 -10.76 18.41
N ARG A 135 -12.31 -10.51 19.31
CA ARG A 135 -12.18 -11.21 20.59
C ARG A 135 -12.26 -10.21 21.72
N ARG A 136 -13.20 -10.44 22.63
CA ARG A 136 -13.43 -9.59 23.78
C ARG A 136 -12.92 -10.29 25.02
N LEU A 137 -12.13 -9.58 25.80
CA LEU A 137 -11.60 -10.04 27.07
C LEU A 137 -12.07 -9.12 28.18
N GLU A 138 -12.90 -9.62 29.06
CA GLU A 138 -13.31 -8.92 30.26
C GLU A 138 -12.39 -9.29 31.41
N VAL A 139 -11.67 -8.31 31.95
CA VAL A 139 -10.66 -8.53 32.99
C VAL A 139 -11.08 -7.84 34.27
N HIS A 140 -11.19 -8.62 35.33
CA HIS A 140 -11.52 -8.15 36.67
C HIS A 140 -10.29 -8.20 37.58
N GLY A 141 -10.05 -7.13 38.33
CA GLY A 141 -9.05 -7.12 39.39
C GLY A 141 -7.58 -6.92 38.97
N LEU A 142 -7.35 -6.70 37.67
CA LEU A 142 -6.02 -6.32 37.19
C LEU A 142 -6.03 -4.85 36.73
N PRO A 143 -4.95 -4.10 37.03
CA PRO A 143 -4.82 -2.75 36.52
C PRO A 143 -4.70 -2.78 34.98
N PRO A 144 -5.36 -1.85 34.28
CA PRO A 144 -5.26 -1.78 32.82
C PRO A 144 -3.84 -1.43 32.41
N PRO A 145 -3.30 -2.09 31.36
CA PRO A 145 -2.02 -1.72 30.82
C PRO A 145 -2.04 -0.31 30.22
N THR A 146 -0.95 0.41 30.33
CA THR A 146 -0.83 1.75 29.74
C THR A 146 -0.60 1.67 28.22
N PRO A 147 -0.99 2.70 27.46
CA PRO A 147 -0.74 2.76 26.02
C PRO A 147 0.72 2.48 25.66
N GLY A 148 0.95 1.63 24.67
CA GLY A 148 2.28 1.18 24.26
C GLY A 148 2.92 0.11 25.15
N GLN A 149 2.33 -0.20 26.30
CA GLN A 149 2.81 -1.25 27.19
C GLN A 149 2.31 -2.63 26.70
N ARG A 150 3.11 -3.65 26.94
CA ARG A 150 2.73 -5.06 26.72
C ARG A 150 2.11 -5.63 27.99
N VAL A 151 1.04 -6.39 27.83
CA VAL A 151 0.46 -7.22 28.89
C VAL A 151 1.50 -8.23 29.37
N ASP A 152 1.43 -8.62 30.63
CA ASP A 152 2.33 -9.64 31.18
C ASP A 152 2.39 -10.89 30.27
N PRO A 153 3.59 -11.33 29.87
CA PRO A 153 3.75 -12.43 28.91
C PRO A 153 3.10 -13.73 29.35
N GLY A 154 3.10 -14.01 30.68
CA GLY A 154 2.49 -15.22 31.21
C GLY A 154 0.96 -15.17 31.16
N LEU A 155 0.39 -14.01 31.45
CA LEU A 155 -1.04 -13.77 31.31
C LEU A 155 -1.46 -13.84 29.83
N TRP A 156 -0.66 -13.23 28.94
CA TRP A 156 -0.94 -13.23 27.48
C TRP A 156 -0.95 -14.62 26.90
N ALA A 157 0.05 -15.46 27.25
CA ALA A 157 0.13 -16.85 26.80
C ALA A 157 -1.10 -17.67 27.21
N ARG A 158 -1.53 -17.54 28.48
CA ARG A 158 -2.76 -18.24 28.96
C ARG A 158 -4.01 -17.77 28.24
N MET A 159 -4.11 -16.49 27.93
CA MET A 159 -5.24 -15.95 27.18
C MET A 159 -5.31 -16.50 25.77
N GLN A 160 -4.16 -16.61 25.10
CA GLN A 160 -4.07 -17.23 23.77
C GLN A 160 -4.47 -18.71 23.81
N GLU A 161 -4.02 -19.45 24.81
CA GLU A 161 -4.38 -20.87 24.99
C GLU A 161 -5.89 -21.03 25.20
N LEU A 162 -6.50 -20.23 26.09
CA LEU A 162 -7.96 -20.24 26.31
C LEU A 162 -8.73 -19.90 25.04
N SER A 163 -8.23 -18.92 24.25
CA SER A 163 -8.90 -18.52 23.02
C SER A 163 -8.87 -19.58 21.91
N GLN A 164 -7.88 -20.48 21.93
CA GLN A 164 -7.81 -21.61 21.01
C GLN A 164 -8.74 -22.73 21.44
N ALA A 165 -8.99 -22.87 22.74
CA ALA A 165 -9.90 -23.89 23.31
C ALA A 165 -11.38 -23.49 23.14
N PHE A 166 -11.69 -22.21 23.04
CA PHE A 166 -13.05 -21.67 22.87
C PHE A 166 -13.10 -20.70 21.68
N PRO A 167 -13.23 -21.21 20.43
CA PRO A 167 -13.26 -20.40 19.20
C PRO A 167 -14.53 -19.52 19.07
#